data_720ce93e013539e690968618f5b4b9cc
#
_entry.id   720ce93e013539e690968618f5b4b9cc
#
_cell.length_a   1.000
_cell.length_b   1.000
_cell.length_c   1.000
_cell.angle_alpha   90.00
_cell.angle_beta   90.00
_cell.angle_gamma   90.00
#
_symmetry.space_group_name_H-M   'P 1'
#
loop_
_entity.id
_entity.type
_entity.pdbx_description
1 polymer ?
#
loop_
_entity_poly.entity_id
_entity_poly.type
_entity_poly.pdbx_seq_one_letter_code
_entity_poly.pdbx_strand_id
1 'polypeptide(L)'
;MKIKIALCDDDAKALPVIAGAAESAFQEKGIYTDIQRFNSGKALLQAMEQTRFHIVLLDIEMPGMDGIAVGKRLRELGDGTHIVYVSEAESRVFESFLVQPLGFVRKSNFLNDIAAVVELYVKTCSQDERGDYLEFQTRSGLLTLKSRQIRYIEGSRNYQ
;
A
#
# COMPACT_ATOMS: atom_id res chain seq x y z
N MET A 1 -9.58 -4.31 13.65
CA MET A 1 -9.36 -3.51 12.43
C MET A 1 -9.62 -4.39 11.22
N LYS A 2 -10.32 -3.92 10.23
CA LYS A 2 -10.54 -4.63 8.96
C LYS A 2 -9.93 -3.83 7.82
N ILE A 3 -9.11 -4.48 7.00
CA ILE A 3 -8.46 -3.86 5.84
C ILE A 3 -8.87 -4.54 4.54
N LYS A 4 -8.88 -3.78 3.45
CA LYS A 4 -9.09 -4.31 2.10
C LYS A 4 -7.76 -4.49 1.41
N ILE A 5 -7.54 -5.66 0.87
CA ILE A 5 -6.32 -6.03 0.13
C ILE A 5 -6.70 -6.41 -1.30
N ALA A 6 -6.00 -5.87 -2.27
CA ALA A 6 -6.04 -6.36 -3.63
C ALA A 6 -4.87 -7.33 -3.84
N LEU A 7 -5.11 -8.48 -4.40
CA LEU A 7 -4.09 -9.45 -4.81
C LEU A 7 -4.16 -9.63 -6.31
N CYS A 8 -3.08 -9.34 -7.01
CA CYS A 8 -3.00 -9.42 -8.47
C CYS A 8 -1.86 -10.34 -8.90
N ASP A 9 -2.22 -11.41 -9.58
CA ASP A 9 -1.32 -12.41 -10.14
C ASP A 9 -2.02 -13.11 -11.32
N ASP A 10 -1.36 -13.32 -12.44
CA ASP A 10 -1.93 -13.99 -13.60
C ASP A 10 -1.99 -15.52 -13.45
N ASP A 11 -1.27 -16.08 -12.46
CA ASP A 11 -1.37 -17.49 -12.10
C ASP A 11 -2.59 -17.74 -11.19
N ALA A 12 -3.66 -18.27 -11.78
CA ALA A 12 -4.89 -18.61 -11.07
C ALA A 12 -4.69 -19.61 -9.91
N LYS A 13 -3.65 -20.43 -9.95
CA LYS A 13 -3.32 -21.38 -8.87
C LYS A 13 -2.58 -20.70 -7.72
N ALA A 14 -1.80 -19.68 -7.99
CA ALA A 14 -1.09 -18.91 -6.96
C ALA A 14 -2.04 -18.04 -6.12
N LEU A 15 -3.06 -17.48 -6.71
CA LEU A 15 -3.98 -16.55 -6.06
C LEU A 15 -4.57 -17.07 -4.74
N PRO A 16 -5.19 -18.26 -4.66
CA PRO A 16 -5.76 -18.76 -3.40
C PRO A 16 -4.70 -19.07 -2.34
N VAL A 17 -3.52 -19.54 -2.75
CA VAL A 17 -2.41 -19.86 -1.84
C VAL A 17 -1.86 -18.59 -1.20
N ILE A 18 -1.56 -17.59 -1.99
CA ILE A 18 -1.05 -16.29 -1.54
C ILE A 18 -2.10 -15.59 -0.66
N ALA A 19 -3.37 -15.61 -1.05
CA ALA A 19 -4.46 -15.02 -0.28
C ALA A 19 -4.58 -15.65 1.10
N GLY A 20 -4.62 -16.98 1.19
CA GLY A 20 -4.74 -17.70 2.46
C GLY A 20 -3.56 -17.45 3.40
N ALA A 21 -2.34 -17.43 2.87
CA ALA A 21 -1.14 -17.16 3.67
C ALA A 21 -1.08 -15.70 4.14
N ALA A 22 -1.46 -14.74 3.29
CA ALA A 22 -1.57 -13.34 3.68
C ALA A 22 -2.63 -13.13 4.76
N GLU A 23 -3.82 -13.71 4.59
CA GLU A 23 -4.90 -13.66 5.58
C GLU A 23 -4.44 -14.16 6.95
N SER A 24 -3.76 -15.32 7.00
CA SER A 24 -3.21 -15.87 8.24
C SER A 24 -2.21 -14.93 8.90
N ALA A 25 -1.28 -14.37 8.13
CA ALA A 25 -0.26 -13.45 8.64
C ALA A 25 -0.85 -12.17 9.25
N PHE A 26 -1.89 -11.61 8.63
CA PHE A 26 -2.60 -10.46 9.18
C PHE A 26 -3.43 -10.83 10.41
N GLN A 27 -4.08 -12.00 10.39
CA GLN A 27 -4.88 -12.48 11.52
C GLN A 27 -4.05 -12.69 12.78
N GLU A 28 -2.79 -13.14 12.67
CA GLU A 28 -1.85 -13.26 13.80
C GLU A 28 -1.57 -11.90 14.48
N LYS A 29 -1.76 -10.80 13.76
CA LYS A 29 -1.65 -9.42 14.28
C LYS A 29 -3.02 -8.84 14.69
N GLY A 30 -4.08 -9.64 14.71
CA GLY A 30 -5.43 -9.18 15.05
C GLY A 30 -6.09 -8.33 13.97
N ILE A 31 -5.62 -8.41 12.73
CA ILE A 31 -6.14 -7.65 11.58
C ILE A 31 -6.96 -8.58 10.70
N TYR A 32 -8.25 -8.25 10.53
CA TYR A 32 -9.12 -8.95 9.59
C TYR A 32 -8.95 -8.38 8.18
N THR A 33 -8.94 -9.26 7.18
CA THR A 33 -8.74 -8.87 5.79
C THR A 33 -9.94 -9.18 4.92
N ASP A 34 -10.17 -8.33 3.92
CA ASP A 34 -11.07 -8.56 2.79
C ASP A 34 -10.19 -8.57 1.53
N ILE A 35 -9.90 -9.76 1.00
CA ILE A 35 -8.95 -9.93 -0.10
C ILE A 35 -9.71 -10.13 -1.40
N GLN A 36 -9.58 -9.18 -2.31
CA GLN A 36 -10.07 -9.29 -3.68
C GLN A 36 -8.95 -9.72 -4.62
N ARG A 37 -9.25 -10.65 -5.52
CA ARG A 37 -8.26 -11.27 -6.41
C ARG A 37 -8.46 -10.79 -7.84
N PHE A 38 -7.36 -10.48 -8.50
CA PHE A 38 -7.32 -10.00 -9.88
C PHE A 38 -6.30 -10.81 -10.67
N ASN A 39 -6.62 -11.14 -11.92
CA ASN A 39 -5.75 -11.92 -12.81
C ASN A 39 -4.98 -11.06 -13.82
N SER A 40 -5.13 -9.74 -13.77
CA SER A 40 -4.42 -8.81 -14.64
C SER A 40 -4.30 -7.42 -14.01
N GLY A 41 -3.26 -6.70 -14.42
CA GLY A 41 -3.07 -5.30 -13.98
C GLY A 41 -4.21 -4.38 -14.42
N LYS A 42 -4.76 -4.62 -15.61
CA LYS A 42 -5.92 -3.85 -16.10
C LYS A 42 -7.15 -4.03 -15.22
N ALA A 43 -7.47 -5.28 -14.84
CA ALA A 43 -8.62 -5.56 -13.97
C ALA A 43 -8.43 -4.93 -12.58
N LEU A 44 -7.23 -4.97 -12.04
CA LEU A 44 -6.89 -4.32 -10.79
C LEU A 44 -7.10 -2.80 -10.87
N LEU A 45 -6.52 -2.13 -11.86
CA LEU A 45 -6.66 -0.68 -12.02
C LEU A 45 -8.12 -0.25 -12.19
N GLN A 46 -8.91 -1.00 -12.95
CA GLN A 46 -10.35 -0.77 -13.07
C GLN A 46 -11.09 -0.86 -11.73
N ALA A 47 -10.78 -1.87 -10.92
CA ALA A 47 -11.39 -2.03 -9.60
C ALA A 47 -11.01 -0.88 -8.64
N MET A 48 -9.78 -0.37 -8.75
CA MET A 48 -9.30 0.73 -7.92
C MET A 48 -9.96 2.09 -8.23
N GLU A 49 -10.62 2.24 -9.37
CA GLU A 49 -11.46 3.41 -9.66
C GLU A 49 -12.68 3.50 -8.74
N GLN A 50 -13.19 2.36 -8.28
CA GLN A 50 -14.40 2.25 -7.46
C GLN A 50 -14.12 1.84 -6.00
N THR A 51 -12.99 1.21 -5.74
CA THR A 51 -12.66 0.66 -4.44
C THR A 51 -11.27 1.10 -3.99
N ARG A 52 -11.18 1.64 -2.77
CA ARG A 52 -9.88 1.89 -2.14
C ARG A 52 -9.39 0.65 -1.43
N PHE A 53 -8.18 0.24 -1.76
CA PHE A 53 -7.46 -0.81 -1.06
C PHE A 53 -6.40 -0.19 -0.14
N HIS A 54 -6.15 -0.84 0.98
CA HIS A 54 -5.09 -0.45 1.92
C HIS A 54 -3.73 -0.96 1.45
N ILE A 55 -3.75 -2.17 0.89
CA ILE A 55 -2.56 -2.85 0.38
C ILE A 55 -2.89 -3.49 -0.97
N VAL A 56 -1.92 -3.46 -1.88
CA VAL A 56 -1.91 -4.24 -3.11
C VAL A 56 -0.74 -5.22 -3.06
N LEU A 57 -1.05 -6.51 -3.06
CA LEU A 57 -0.07 -7.59 -3.29
C LEU A 57 -0.02 -7.82 -4.80
N LEU A 58 1.11 -7.58 -5.42
CA LEU A 58 1.21 -7.41 -6.86
C LEU A 58 2.37 -8.23 -7.44
N ASP A 59 2.05 -9.18 -8.30
CA ASP A 59 3.09 -9.86 -9.08
C ASP A 59 3.72 -8.90 -10.09
N ILE A 60 5.01 -9.04 -10.32
CA ILE A 60 5.74 -8.24 -11.31
C ILE A 60 5.53 -8.80 -12.70
N GLU A 61 5.72 -10.11 -12.87
CA GLU A 61 5.70 -10.75 -14.18
C GLU A 61 4.27 -11.17 -14.57
N MET A 62 3.60 -10.31 -15.29
CA MET A 62 2.26 -10.56 -15.84
C MET A 62 2.22 -10.20 -17.33
N PRO A 63 1.44 -10.94 -18.15
CA PRO A 63 1.24 -10.59 -19.56
C PRO A 63 0.58 -9.22 -19.73
N GLY A 64 0.95 -8.50 -20.76
CA GLY A 64 0.43 -7.17 -21.06
C GLY A 64 1.05 -6.12 -20.16
N MET A 65 0.32 -5.65 -19.15
CA MET A 65 0.83 -4.68 -18.18
C MET A 65 1.45 -5.42 -16.98
N ASP A 66 2.75 -5.32 -16.80
CA ASP A 66 3.45 -5.93 -15.66
C ASP A 66 3.23 -5.14 -14.36
N GLY A 67 3.60 -5.76 -13.23
CA GLY A 67 3.38 -5.16 -11.92
C GLY A 67 4.12 -3.85 -11.68
N ILE A 68 5.29 -3.65 -12.30
CA ILE A 68 6.03 -2.38 -12.19
C ILE A 68 5.25 -1.27 -12.91
N ALA A 69 4.72 -1.55 -14.10
CA ALA A 69 3.90 -0.60 -14.85
C ALA A 69 2.61 -0.24 -14.09
N VAL A 70 1.96 -1.22 -13.48
CA VAL A 70 0.79 -1.01 -12.61
C VAL A 70 1.16 -0.09 -11.45
N GLY A 71 2.23 -0.38 -10.74
CA GLY A 71 2.71 0.41 -9.62
C GLY A 71 3.02 1.86 -9.99
N LYS A 72 3.71 2.08 -11.12
CA LYS A 72 3.97 3.43 -11.67
C LYS A 72 2.67 4.16 -11.94
N ARG A 73 1.69 3.48 -12.55
CA ARG A 73 0.38 4.08 -12.86
C ARG A 73 -0.35 4.50 -11.59
N LEU A 74 -0.32 3.70 -10.54
CA LEU A 74 -0.91 4.04 -9.25
C LEU A 74 -0.28 5.31 -8.65
N ARG A 75 1.04 5.44 -8.73
CA ARG A 75 1.75 6.63 -8.24
C ARG A 75 1.46 7.88 -9.08
N GLU A 76 1.37 7.76 -10.40
CA GLU A 76 0.94 8.85 -11.28
C GLU A 76 -0.47 9.36 -10.97
N LEU A 77 -1.37 8.47 -10.57
CA LEU A 77 -2.73 8.82 -10.15
C LEU A 77 -2.81 9.40 -8.73
N GLY A 78 -1.67 9.49 -8.02
CA GLY A 78 -1.61 9.97 -6.65
C GLY A 78 -2.20 8.99 -5.63
N ASP A 79 -2.31 7.72 -5.98
CA ASP A 79 -2.82 6.69 -5.07
C ASP A 79 -1.78 6.36 -4.00
N GLY A 80 -2.19 6.53 -2.75
CA GLY A 80 -1.35 6.27 -1.57
C GLY A 80 -1.39 4.84 -1.05
N THR A 81 -2.01 3.91 -1.78
CA THR A 81 -2.09 2.49 -1.40
C THR A 81 -0.68 1.90 -1.21
N HIS A 82 -0.50 1.12 -0.16
CA HIS A 82 0.74 0.39 0.05
C HIS A 82 0.89 -0.72 -0.98
N ILE A 83 1.96 -0.70 -1.75
CA ILE A 83 2.27 -1.72 -2.75
C ILE A 83 3.30 -2.67 -2.18
N VAL A 84 3.01 -3.95 -2.25
CA VAL A 84 3.92 -5.05 -1.92
C VAL A 84 4.08 -5.92 -3.15
N TYR A 85 5.28 -6.01 -3.67
CA TYR A 85 5.54 -6.92 -4.79
C TYR A 85 5.70 -8.35 -4.31
N VAL A 86 5.02 -9.27 -4.96
CA VAL A 86 5.07 -10.71 -4.69
C VAL A 86 5.52 -11.41 -5.97
N SER A 87 6.77 -11.77 -6.07
CA SER A 87 7.32 -12.30 -7.33
C SER A 87 8.49 -13.26 -7.10
N GLU A 88 8.81 -14.05 -8.11
CA GLU A 88 10.08 -14.77 -8.22
C GLU A 88 11.16 -13.94 -8.94
N ALA A 89 10.78 -12.84 -9.56
CA ALA A 89 11.67 -11.98 -10.36
C ALA A 89 12.53 -11.06 -9.48
N GLU A 90 13.40 -11.63 -8.65
CA GLU A 90 14.32 -10.87 -7.78
C GLU A 90 15.23 -9.90 -8.56
N SER A 91 15.55 -10.22 -9.82
CA SER A 91 16.32 -9.35 -10.70
C SER A 91 15.65 -8.01 -10.99
N ARG A 92 14.33 -7.90 -10.79
CA ARG A 92 13.56 -6.69 -11.03
C ARG A 92 13.30 -5.85 -9.77
N VAL A 93 13.89 -6.23 -8.64
CA VAL A 93 13.73 -5.49 -7.37
C VAL A 93 14.14 -4.03 -7.51
N PHE A 94 15.23 -3.74 -8.20
CA PHE A 94 15.70 -2.36 -8.40
C PHE A 94 14.70 -1.49 -9.18
N GLU A 95 14.02 -2.06 -10.17
CA GLU A 95 12.98 -1.33 -10.91
C GLU A 95 11.79 -0.99 -10.00
N SER A 96 11.49 -1.84 -9.03
CA SER A 96 10.39 -1.63 -8.09
C SER A 96 10.60 -0.44 -7.15
N PHE A 97 11.83 -0.04 -6.87
CA PHE A 97 12.12 1.07 -5.97
C PHE A 97 11.56 2.42 -6.46
N LEU A 98 11.43 2.61 -7.76
CA LEU A 98 10.83 3.81 -8.34
C LEU A 98 9.36 4.00 -7.94
N VAL A 99 8.69 2.91 -7.58
CA VAL A 99 7.30 2.88 -7.14
C VAL A 99 7.17 3.15 -5.63
N GLN A 100 8.27 3.09 -4.91
CA GLN A 100 8.32 3.17 -3.45
C GLN A 100 7.38 2.14 -2.80
N PRO A 101 7.61 0.83 -3.02
CA PRO A 101 6.81 -0.21 -2.41
C PRO A 101 7.04 -0.27 -0.91
N LEU A 102 6.05 -0.76 -0.18
CA LEU A 102 6.19 -1.08 1.24
C LEU A 102 7.18 -2.24 1.45
N GLY A 103 7.19 -3.20 0.53
CA GLY A 103 8.08 -4.35 0.61
C GLY A 103 8.06 -5.21 -0.64
N PHE A 104 8.92 -6.20 -0.61
CA PHE A 104 9.06 -7.22 -1.63
C PHE A 104 9.02 -8.60 -1.00
N VAL A 105 8.16 -9.47 -1.51
CA VAL A 105 7.95 -10.85 -1.02
C VAL A 105 8.33 -11.82 -2.13
N ARG A 106 9.25 -12.71 -1.83
CA ARG A 106 9.63 -13.78 -2.76
C ARG A 106 8.62 -14.92 -2.70
N LYS A 107 8.10 -15.35 -3.83
CA LYS A 107 7.18 -16.51 -3.87
C LYS A 107 7.83 -17.77 -3.29
N SER A 108 9.13 -17.95 -3.47
CA SER A 108 9.91 -19.07 -2.93
C SER A 108 10.05 -19.06 -1.40
N ASN A 109 9.87 -17.93 -0.73
CA ASN A 109 9.98 -17.77 0.74
C ASN A 109 8.80 -16.98 1.29
N PHE A 110 7.61 -17.20 0.75
CA PHE A 110 6.45 -16.36 0.97
C PHE A 110 6.07 -16.18 2.43
N LEU A 111 6.02 -17.28 3.20
CA LEU A 111 5.55 -17.25 4.60
C LEU A 111 6.43 -16.36 5.49
N ASN A 112 7.74 -16.41 5.32
CA ASN A 112 8.65 -15.59 6.10
C ASN A 112 8.62 -14.12 5.65
N ASP A 113 8.63 -13.90 4.34
CA ASP A 113 8.67 -12.55 3.78
C ASP A 113 7.36 -11.80 4.04
N ILE A 114 6.19 -12.46 3.93
CA ILE A 114 4.90 -11.82 4.20
C ILE A 114 4.74 -11.45 5.69
N ALA A 115 5.24 -12.26 6.60
CA ALA A 115 5.20 -11.95 8.03
C ALA A 115 5.99 -10.65 8.34
N ALA A 116 7.17 -10.50 7.72
CA ALA A 116 7.97 -9.29 7.86
C ALA A 116 7.26 -8.05 7.27
N VAL A 117 6.61 -8.20 6.13
CA VAL A 117 5.84 -7.11 5.49
C VAL A 117 4.63 -6.71 6.33
N VAL A 118 3.90 -7.67 6.89
CA VAL A 118 2.77 -7.40 7.80
C VAL A 118 3.24 -6.62 9.03
N GLU A 119 4.37 -7.00 9.60
CA GLU A 119 4.95 -6.28 10.73
C GLU A 119 5.32 -4.83 10.36
N LEU A 120 5.92 -4.65 9.19
CA LEU A 120 6.24 -3.32 8.67
C LEU A 120 4.98 -2.47 8.43
N TYR A 121 3.93 -3.07 7.87
CA TYR A 121 2.65 -2.40 7.68
C TYR A 121 2.04 -1.93 9.01
N VAL A 122 2.02 -2.79 10.01
CA VAL A 122 1.51 -2.43 11.35
C VAL A 122 2.30 -1.26 11.95
N LYS A 123 3.62 -1.28 11.84
CA LYS A 123 4.47 -0.17 12.30
C LYS A 123 4.17 1.13 11.55
N THR A 124 4.02 1.07 10.23
CA THR A 124 3.73 2.24 9.40
C THR A 124 2.38 2.85 9.77
N CYS A 125 1.33 2.03 9.91
CA CYS A 125 0.01 2.50 10.35
C CYS A 125 0.04 3.11 11.76
N SER A 126 0.80 2.51 12.69
CA SER A 126 0.93 3.03 14.06
C SER A 126 1.68 4.37 14.11
N GLN A 127 2.61 4.60 13.20
CA GLN A 127 3.30 5.89 13.05
C GLN A 127 2.37 6.93 12.46
N ASP A 128 1.54 6.56 11.47
CA ASP A 128 0.52 7.43 10.90
C ASP A 128 -0.56 7.84 11.91
N GLU A 129 -0.91 6.97 12.84
CA GLU A 129 -1.85 7.28 13.93
C GLU A 129 -1.24 8.19 15.00
N ARG A 130 0.05 8.05 15.25
CA ARG A 130 0.85 8.95 16.11
C ARG A 130 1.27 10.22 15.38
N GLY A 131 0.83 10.37 14.12
CA GLY A 131 1.26 11.42 13.21
C GLY A 131 1.36 12.78 13.90
N ASP A 132 2.45 13.46 13.63
CA ASP A 132 2.79 14.76 14.17
C ASP A 132 1.61 15.72 14.10
N TYR A 133 1.07 16.03 15.27
CA TYR A 133 0.10 17.09 15.38
C TYR A 133 0.88 18.42 15.38
N LEU A 134 0.49 19.31 14.49
CA LEU A 134 0.97 20.68 14.51
C LEU A 134 -0.05 21.55 15.24
N GLU A 135 0.42 22.27 16.22
CA GLU A 135 -0.39 23.20 17.00
C GLU A 135 -0.18 24.63 16.50
N PHE A 136 -1.26 25.28 16.13
CA PHE A 136 -1.25 26.66 15.68
C PHE A 136 -2.02 27.53 16.68
N GLN A 137 -1.35 28.55 17.20
CA GLN A 137 -2.02 29.59 17.98
C GLN A 137 -2.81 30.49 17.01
N THR A 138 -4.12 30.52 17.17
CA THR A 138 -5.00 31.39 16.39
C THR A 138 -5.65 32.45 17.29
N ARG A 139 -6.29 33.46 16.69
CA ARG A 139 -7.02 34.48 17.46
C ARG A 139 -8.21 33.90 18.24
N SER A 140 -8.75 32.76 17.82
CA SER A 140 -9.87 32.07 18.46
C SER A 140 -9.45 30.93 19.40
N GLY A 141 -8.13 30.67 19.55
CA GLY A 141 -7.61 29.61 20.41
C GLY A 141 -6.55 28.74 19.73
N LEU A 142 -6.31 27.57 20.33
CA LEU A 142 -5.34 26.61 19.81
C LEU A 142 -6.00 25.71 18.77
N LEU A 143 -5.42 25.63 17.59
CA LEU A 143 -5.83 24.71 16.52
C LEU A 143 -4.80 23.59 16.39
N THR A 144 -5.23 22.36 16.61
CA THR A 144 -4.38 21.16 16.46
C THR A 144 -4.79 20.43 15.17
N LEU A 145 -3.86 20.27 14.24
CA LEU A 145 -4.04 19.59 12.97
C LEU A 145 -3.04 18.46 12.82
N LYS A 146 -3.46 17.33 12.23
CA LYS A 146 -2.52 16.29 11.78
C LYS A 146 -1.73 16.82 10.58
N SER A 147 -0.41 16.66 10.59
CA SER A 147 0.48 17.15 9.52
C SER A 147 0.03 16.73 8.13
N ARG A 148 -0.47 15.49 7.98
CA ARG A 148 -1.02 14.96 6.72
C ARG A 148 -2.31 15.63 6.22
N GLN A 149 -3.00 16.39 7.06
CA GLN A 149 -4.20 17.15 6.69
C GLN A 149 -3.85 18.52 6.13
N ILE A 150 -2.60 18.93 6.27
CA ILE A 150 -2.12 20.23 5.82
C ILE A 150 -1.63 20.08 4.38
N ARG A 151 -2.33 20.70 3.44
CA ARG A 151 -1.92 20.71 2.03
C ARG A 151 -0.98 21.84 1.70
N TYR A 152 -1.18 22.99 2.31
CA TYR A 152 -0.30 24.15 2.21
C TYR A 152 -0.56 25.11 3.37
N ILE A 153 0.43 25.94 3.67
CA ILE A 153 0.33 27.03 4.65
C ILE A 153 0.61 28.32 3.87
N GLU A 154 -0.35 29.23 3.86
CA GLU A 154 -0.21 30.54 3.26
C GLU A 154 -0.04 31.60 4.36
N GLY A 155 1.04 32.34 4.28
CA GLY A 155 1.34 33.44 5.19
C GLY A 155 1.14 34.78 4.51
N SER A 156 0.18 35.56 4.97
CA SER A 156 0.08 36.98 4.55
C SER A 156 0.93 37.85 5.49
N ARG A 157 1.94 38.53 4.96
CA ARG A 157 2.64 39.59 5.67
C ARG A 157 1.85 40.87 5.54
N ASN A 158 1.21 41.30 6.61
CA ASN A 158 0.79 42.68 6.71
C ASN A 158 2.02 43.54 7.07
N TYR A 159 2.58 44.25 6.12
CA TYR A 159 3.47 45.37 6.40
C TYR A 159 2.59 46.53 6.88
N GLN A 160 2.77 46.91 8.11
CA GLN A 160 2.43 48.25 8.58
C GLN A 160 3.58 49.20 8.30
#